data_90bb27a10109bc215d94cb4e683d86dc
#
_entry.id   90bb27a10109bc215d94cb4e683d86dc
#
_cell.length_a   1.000
_cell.length_b   1.000
_cell.length_c   1.000
_cell.angle_alpha   90.00
_cell.angle_beta   90.00
_cell.angle_gamma   90.00
#
_symmetry.space_group_name_H-M   'P 1'
#
loop_
_entity.id
_entity.type
_entity.pdbx_description
1 polymer ?
#
loop_
_entity_poly.entity_id
_entity_poly.type
_entity_poly.pdbx_seq_one_letter_code
_entity_poly.pdbx_strand_id
1 'polypeptide(L)'
;MSSVDPCLVRSVTRSGALRVRLGEPLLDAYLEFVGSRCRPNTLLATAFDLTVFFRYAAKPPVEVSSADVLAFISAQRAGGDGRTVRAVDEHAGVSSRTVARRLSTLSGLFAFLLVRGDVTVNPVARGLPTRGERTRPRQTVPLVRTPRTLPRVLSPDEVAALLAALRTRRDIAIVTAMLLGGLRRCEVLGLRLADVDGASRQLFIAEGKGGRQRRVSISGRFFTALADYLDSERPDSDHDVVFVVLKGPRRGRPLTAAGLDEVLAGARSRAGLTRGTCHELRHTCLTRLREAGMSLEAVQAQAGHASIETTRLYLHLTDDWLAGQYRRAVEAIDAQMLIDHPHLQVGR
;
A
#
# COMPACT_ATOMS: atom_id res chain seq x y z
N MET A 1 24.92 -6.50 -32.64
CA MET A 1 24.43 -6.12 -31.30
C MET A 1 22.96 -6.49 -31.22
N SER A 2 22.58 -7.48 -30.44
CA SER A 2 21.18 -7.89 -30.35
C SER A 2 20.41 -6.87 -29.49
N SER A 3 19.49 -6.16 -30.14
CA SER A 3 18.54 -5.29 -29.38
C SER A 3 17.62 -6.15 -28.51
N VAL A 4 17.50 -5.82 -27.26
CA VAL A 4 16.57 -6.48 -26.34
C VAL A 4 15.23 -5.77 -26.42
N ASP A 5 14.21 -6.46 -26.95
CA ASP A 5 12.80 -6.01 -26.90
C ASP A 5 12.00 -6.98 -26.03
N PRO A 6 11.89 -6.71 -24.71
CA PRO A 6 11.25 -7.62 -23.80
C PRO A 6 9.75 -7.73 -24.06
N CYS A 7 9.27 -8.96 -24.29
CA CYS A 7 7.86 -9.29 -24.46
C CYS A 7 7.33 -9.99 -23.21
N LEU A 8 6.35 -9.38 -22.54
CA LEU A 8 5.79 -9.91 -21.29
C LEU A 8 4.81 -11.06 -21.58
N VAL A 9 5.24 -12.28 -21.28
CA VAL A 9 4.46 -13.51 -21.41
C VAL A 9 4.08 -14.01 -20.01
N ARG A 10 2.80 -14.31 -19.81
CA ARG A 10 2.26 -14.86 -18.56
C ARG A 10 1.80 -16.30 -18.80
N SER A 11 2.17 -17.18 -17.92
CA SER A 11 1.70 -18.56 -17.91
C SER A 11 1.42 -19.02 -16.47
N VAL A 12 0.70 -20.11 -16.33
CA VAL A 12 0.43 -20.73 -15.03
C VAL A 12 1.12 -22.10 -15.04
N THR A 13 1.88 -22.39 -13.99
CA THR A 13 2.53 -23.70 -13.82
C THR A 13 1.50 -24.78 -13.55
N ARG A 14 1.88 -26.07 -13.65
CA ARG A 14 1.02 -27.21 -13.27
C ARG A 14 0.54 -27.15 -11.82
N SER A 15 1.31 -26.49 -10.95
CA SER A 15 0.95 -26.26 -9.55
C SER A 15 0.07 -25.02 -9.31
N GLY A 16 -0.38 -24.32 -10.37
CA GLY A 16 -1.21 -23.12 -10.28
C GLY A 16 -0.43 -21.82 -10.00
N ALA A 17 0.90 -21.86 -9.92
CA ALA A 17 1.72 -20.68 -9.68
C ALA A 17 1.88 -19.82 -10.95
N LEU A 18 1.80 -18.49 -10.79
CA LEU A 18 2.05 -17.54 -11.88
C LEU A 18 3.53 -17.57 -12.27
N ARG A 19 3.80 -17.75 -13.55
CA ARG A 19 5.11 -17.60 -14.17
C ARG A 19 5.08 -16.45 -15.16
N VAL A 20 6.11 -15.61 -15.11
CA VAL A 20 6.26 -14.45 -15.99
C VAL A 20 7.62 -14.50 -16.66
N ARG A 21 7.66 -14.25 -17.96
CA ARG A 21 8.88 -14.20 -18.77
C ARG A 21 8.89 -12.95 -19.65
N LEU A 22 10.09 -12.50 -19.98
CA LEU A 22 10.34 -11.36 -20.87
C LEU A 22 11.07 -11.76 -22.17
N GLY A 23 11.55 -13.02 -22.25
CA GLY A 23 12.22 -13.55 -23.44
C GLY A 23 13.74 -13.27 -23.48
N GLU A 24 14.29 -12.62 -22.44
CA GLU A 24 15.72 -12.42 -22.26
C GLU A 24 16.20 -13.30 -21.08
N PRO A 25 17.25 -14.14 -21.25
CA PRO A 25 17.62 -15.17 -20.28
C PRO A 25 17.94 -14.64 -18.87
N LEU A 26 18.66 -13.52 -18.75
CA LEU A 26 19.03 -12.95 -17.45
C LEU A 26 17.84 -12.31 -16.73
N LEU A 27 16.95 -11.67 -17.50
CA LEU A 27 15.69 -11.12 -16.96
C LEU A 27 14.76 -12.23 -16.52
N ASP A 28 14.64 -13.30 -17.29
CA ASP A 28 13.79 -14.44 -16.98
C ASP A 28 14.30 -15.19 -15.72
N ALA A 29 15.63 -15.36 -15.59
CA ALA A 29 16.24 -15.94 -14.40
C ALA A 29 15.97 -15.09 -13.14
N TYR A 30 16.06 -13.77 -13.25
CA TYR A 30 15.70 -12.86 -12.16
C TYR A 30 14.22 -12.93 -11.81
N LEU A 31 13.31 -12.97 -12.79
CA LEU A 31 11.89 -13.09 -12.56
C LEU A 31 11.52 -14.44 -11.90
N GLU A 32 12.21 -15.52 -12.25
CA GLU A 32 12.05 -16.81 -11.58
C GLU A 32 12.49 -16.73 -10.11
N PHE A 33 13.63 -16.10 -9.82
CA PHE A 33 14.08 -15.84 -8.46
C PHE A 33 13.09 -14.98 -7.66
N VAL A 34 12.55 -13.89 -8.26
CA VAL A 34 11.53 -13.06 -7.63
C VAL A 34 10.23 -13.85 -7.41
N GLY A 35 9.83 -14.67 -8.37
CA GLY A 35 8.62 -15.51 -8.28
C GLY A 35 8.66 -16.52 -7.15
N SER A 36 9.84 -17.06 -6.81
CA SER A 36 10.01 -17.98 -5.67
C SER A 36 9.89 -17.33 -4.29
N ARG A 37 10.04 -15.98 -4.19
CA ARG A 37 10.13 -15.24 -2.92
C ARG A 37 8.99 -14.26 -2.70
N CYS A 38 8.35 -13.80 -3.78
CA CYS A 38 7.41 -12.70 -3.72
C CYS A 38 6.01 -13.12 -4.16
N ARG A 39 5.02 -12.31 -3.76
CA ARG A 39 3.63 -12.51 -4.22
C ARG A 39 3.48 -12.23 -5.71
N PRO A 40 2.49 -12.84 -6.40
CA PRO A 40 2.26 -12.68 -7.84
C PRO A 40 2.21 -11.23 -8.31
N ASN A 41 1.59 -10.33 -7.55
CA ASN A 41 1.52 -8.91 -7.91
C ASN A 41 2.88 -8.20 -7.86
N THR A 42 3.79 -8.62 -6.97
CA THR A 42 5.16 -8.08 -6.93
C THR A 42 5.95 -8.56 -8.14
N LEU A 43 5.82 -9.84 -8.50
CA LEU A 43 6.43 -10.41 -9.70
C LEU A 43 5.97 -9.66 -10.98
N LEU A 44 4.66 -9.43 -11.11
CA LEU A 44 4.10 -8.68 -12.24
C LEU A 44 4.59 -7.23 -12.29
N ALA A 45 4.64 -6.55 -11.15
CA ALA A 45 5.15 -5.18 -11.07
C ALA A 45 6.64 -5.11 -11.44
N THR A 46 7.44 -6.07 -10.96
CA THR A 46 8.86 -6.22 -11.32
C THR A 46 9.03 -6.43 -12.82
N ALA A 47 8.30 -7.38 -13.41
CA ALA A 47 8.37 -7.65 -14.84
C ALA A 47 7.98 -6.43 -15.69
N PHE A 48 6.92 -5.71 -15.29
CA PHE A 48 6.50 -4.49 -15.96
C PHE A 48 7.57 -3.39 -15.89
N ASP A 49 8.18 -3.17 -14.72
CA ASP A 49 9.24 -2.18 -14.56
C ASP A 49 10.48 -2.50 -15.42
N LEU A 50 10.87 -3.78 -15.46
CA LEU A 50 11.97 -4.24 -16.33
C LEU A 50 11.62 -4.05 -17.81
N THR A 51 10.40 -4.39 -18.23
CA THR A 51 9.95 -4.17 -19.61
C THR A 51 10.09 -2.70 -20.01
N VAL A 52 9.66 -1.77 -19.15
CA VAL A 52 9.74 -0.33 -19.43
C VAL A 52 11.19 0.13 -19.59
N PHE A 53 12.09 -0.33 -18.71
CA PHE A 53 13.49 0.06 -18.78
C PHE A 53 14.20 -0.54 -19.99
N PHE A 54 14.08 -1.84 -20.24
CA PHE A 54 14.82 -2.51 -21.30
C PHE A 54 14.30 -2.18 -22.70
N ARG A 55 13.04 -1.81 -22.85
CA ARG A 55 12.54 -1.18 -24.08
C ARG A 55 13.14 0.19 -24.34
N TYR A 56 13.40 0.96 -23.29
CA TYR A 56 14.08 2.26 -23.42
C TYR A 56 15.56 2.09 -23.72
N ALA A 57 16.27 1.26 -22.95
CA ALA A 57 17.71 1.08 -23.09
C ALA A 57 18.10 0.31 -24.35
N ALA A 58 17.24 -0.61 -24.82
CA ALA A 58 17.44 -1.48 -25.99
C ALA A 58 18.79 -2.23 -26.00
N LYS A 59 19.33 -2.53 -24.82
CA LYS A 59 20.62 -3.18 -24.58
C LYS A 59 20.45 -4.43 -23.71
N PRO A 60 21.30 -5.45 -23.83
CA PRO A 60 21.34 -6.57 -22.90
C PRO A 60 21.76 -6.10 -21.48
N PRO A 61 21.32 -6.79 -20.40
CA PRO A 61 21.62 -6.37 -19.03
C PRO A 61 23.10 -6.14 -18.74
N VAL A 62 23.98 -6.94 -19.32
CA VAL A 62 25.45 -6.85 -19.13
C VAL A 62 26.09 -5.59 -19.71
N GLU A 63 25.44 -4.92 -20.65
CA GLU A 63 25.92 -3.71 -21.33
C GLU A 63 25.34 -2.41 -20.73
N VAL A 64 24.44 -2.54 -19.74
CA VAL A 64 23.81 -1.37 -19.10
C VAL A 64 24.79 -0.65 -18.20
N SER A 65 24.95 0.65 -18.45
CA SER A 65 25.83 1.54 -17.68
C SER A 65 25.02 2.47 -16.75
N SER A 66 25.72 3.13 -15.82
CA SER A 66 25.11 4.17 -14.98
C SER A 66 24.61 5.36 -15.82
N ALA A 67 25.21 5.65 -16.97
CA ALA A 67 24.75 6.69 -17.88
C ALA A 67 23.37 6.35 -18.47
N ASP A 68 23.12 5.07 -18.82
CA ASP A 68 21.81 4.61 -19.31
C ASP A 68 20.72 4.77 -18.23
N VAL A 69 21.05 4.48 -16.98
CA VAL A 69 20.12 4.66 -15.85
C VAL A 69 19.79 6.14 -15.62
N LEU A 70 20.79 7.04 -15.68
CA LEU A 70 20.57 8.49 -15.55
C LEU A 70 19.75 9.04 -16.70
N ALA A 71 20.04 8.63 -17.95
CA ALA A 71 19.26 9.01 -19.13
C ALA A 71 17.79 8.53 -19.00
N PHE A 72 17.57 7.31 -18.52
CA PHE A 72 16.22 6.80 -18.24
C PHE A 72 15.46 7.64 -17.23
N ILE A 73 16.10 8.07 -16.12
CA ILE A 73 15.49 8.96 -15.13
C ILE A 73 15.05 10.27 -15.78
N SER A 74 15.92 10.86 -16.60
CA SER A 74 15.63 12.12 -17.29
C SER A 74 14.47 11.96 -18.28
N ALA A 75 14.47 10.91 -19.09
CA ALA A 75 13.39 10.60 -20.03
C ALA A 75 12.03 10.38 -19.33
N GLN A 76 12.02 9.68 -18.17
CA GLN A 76 10.82 9.46 -17.40
C GLN A 76 10.20 10.75 -16.85
N ARG A 77 11.00 11.78 -16.62
CA ARG A 77 10.55 13.07 -16.07
C ARG A 77 10.18 14.10 -17.14
N ALA A 78 10.77 14.01 -18.32
CA ALA A 78 10.54 14.97 -19.40
C ALA A 78 9.22 14.77 -20.15
N GLY A 79 8.45 13.71 -19.87
CA GLY A 79 7.25 13.41 -20.64
C GLY A 79 7.60 13.01 -22.08
N GLY A 80 8.63 12.17 -22.26
CA GLY A 80 9.13 11.80 -23.56
C GLY A 80 8.16 10.96 -24.39
N ASP A 81 8.28 11.09 -25.68
CA ASP A 81 7.58 10.47 -26.81
C ASP A 81 6.82 9.18 -26.45
N GLY A 82 5.52 9.18 -26.74
CA GLY A 82 4.50 8.21 -26.34
C GLY A 82 4.75 6.72 -26.66
N ARG A 83 6.00 6.29 -26.87
CA ARG A 83 6.36 4.89 -27.13
C ARG A 83 6.62 4.04 -25.89
N THR A 84 7.00 4.66 -24.77
CA THR A 84 7.49 3.90 -23.59
C THR A 84 6.83 4.21 -22.26
N VAL A 85 6.08 5.28 -22.13
CA VAL A 85 5.48 5.69 -20.84
C VAL A 85 4.07 6.22 -21.06
N ARG A 86 3.04 5.49 -20.64
CA ARG A 86 1.71 6.07 -20.44
C ARG A 86 1.78 7.05 -19.27
N ALA A 87 1.94 8.33 -19.55
CA ALA A 87 1.62 9.38 -18.61
C ALA A 87 0.09 9.49 -18.49
N VAL A 88 -0.40 9.73 -17.29
CA VAL A 88 -1.84 10.01 -17.04
C VAL A 88 -2.22 11.37 -17.65
N ASP A 89 -1.22 12.26 -17.85
CA ASP A 89 -1.31 13.51 -18.58
C ASP A 89 -0.21 13.52 -19.65
N GLU A 90 -0.55 13.82 -20.88
CA GLU A 90 0.37 13.85 -22.03
C GLU A 90 1.51 14.88 -21.88
N HIS A 91 1.43 15.79 -20.88
CA HIS A 91 2.40 16.85 -20.59
C HIS A 91 3.15 16.70 -19.26
N ALA A 92 2.77 15.74 -18.41
CA ALA A 92 3.43 15.50 -17.13
C ALA A 92 4.19 14.17 -17.16
N GLY A 93 5.49 14.19 -16.92
CA GLY A 93 6.31 12.99 -16.78
C GLY A 93 5.81 12.08 -15.63
N VAL A 94 6.35 10.87 -15.56
CA VAL A 94 5.99 9.88 -14.54
C VAL A 94 6.34 10.39 -13.15
N SER A 95 5.46 10.11 -12.16
CA SER A 95 5.65 10.56 -10.78
C SER A 95 7.00 10.11 -10.19
N SER A 96 7.64 10.97 -9.39
CA SER A 96 8.92 10.66 -8.72
C SER A 96 8.87 9.34 -7.93
N ARG A 97 7.71 8.99 -7.35
CA ARG A 97 7.51 7.71 -6.63
C ARG A 97 7.56 6.52 -7.58
N THR A 98 6.99 6.63 -8.76
CA THR A 98 7.03 5.57 -9.79
C THR A 98 8.46 5.39 -10.30
N VAL A 99 9.18 6.49 -10.57
CA VAL A 99 10.59 6.42 -10.99
C VAL A 99 11.45 5.76 -9.90
N ALA A 100 11.32 6.17 -8.64
CA ALA A 100 12.04 5.56 -7.51
C ALA A 100 11.74 4.06 -7.36
N ARG A 101 10.49 3.63 -7.59
CA ARG A 101 10.11 2.22 -7.57
C ARG A 101 10.80 1.44 -8.71
N ARG A 102 10.81 1.97 -9.92
CA ARG A 102 11.49 1.38 -11.07
C ARG A 102 13.00 1.25 -10.83
N LEU A 103 13.63 2.27 -10.25
CA LEU A 103 15.05 2.20 -9.86
C LEU A 103 15.31 1.14 -8.80
N SER A 104 14.40 0.95 -7.84
CA SER A 104 14.52 -0.13 -6.85
C SER A 104 14.45 -1.51 -7.51
N THR A 105 13.57 -1.68 -8.51
CA THR A 105 13.47 -2.92 -9.31
C THR A 105 14.76 -3.18 -10.07
N LEU A 106 15.30 -2.17 -10.76
CA LEU A 106 16.57 -2.28 -11.49
C LEU A 106 17.74 -2.59 -10.57
N SER A 107 17.84 -1.89 -9.45
CA SER A 107 18.89 -2.15 -8.45
C SER A 107 18.82 -3.59 -7.92
N GLY A 108 17.60 -4.14 -7.75
CA GLY A 108 17.40 -5.53 -7.38
C GLY A 108 17.86 -6.52 -8.45
N LEU A 109 17.56 -6.26 -9.72
CA LEU A 109 18.07 -7.05 -10.84
C LEU A 109 19.60 -7.06 -10.85
N PHE A 110 20.24 -5.89 -10.86
CA PHE A 110 21.69 -5.79 -10.94
C PHE A 110 22.41 -6.33 -9.69
N ALA A 111 21.80 -6.25 -8.50
CA ALA A 111 22.27 -6.93 -7.32
C ALA A 111 22.24 -8.47 -7.48
N PHE A 112 21.19 -9.01 -8.10
CA PHE A 112 21.10 -10.43 -8.41
C PHE A 112 22.15 -10.86 -9.43
N LEU A 113 22.34 -10.11 -10.51
CA LEU A 113 23.34 -10.39 -11.54
C LEU A 113 24.79 -10.28 -10.99
N LEU A 114 25.03 -9.35 -10.08
CA LEU A 114 26.32 -9.20 -9.38
C LEU A 114 26.63 -10.44 -8.53
N VAL A 115 25.65 -10.97 -7.77
CA VAL A 115 25.82 -12.19 -6.99
C VAL A 115 26.06 -13.42 -7.86
N ARG A 116 25.46 -13.46 -9.06
CA ARG A 116 25.69 -14.52 -10.05
C ARG A 116 27.04 -14.41 -10.78
N GLY A 117 27.66 -13.23 -10.77
CA GLY A 117 28.89 -12.95 -11.51
C GLY A 117 28.68 -12.54 -12.97
N ASP A 118 27.43 -12.27 -13.40
CA ASP A 118 27.14 -11.83 -14.78
C ASP A 118 27.56 -10.37 -15.02
N VAL A 119 27.66 -9.56 -13.96
CA VAL A 119 28.14 -8.17 -13.96
C VAL A 119 29.10 -7.93 -12.80
N THR A 120 30.00 -6.97 -12.96
CA THR A 120 31.00 -6.63 -11.92
C THR A 120 30.55 -5.47 -11.01
N VAL A 121 29.54 -4.69 -11.46
CA VAL A 121 29.09 -3.49 -10.77
C VAL A 121 27.55 -3.35 -10.94
N ASN A 122 26.88 -2.85 -9.91
CA ASN A 122 25.48 -2.43 -10.04
C ASN A 122 25.42 -1.00 -10.61
N PRO A 123 24.90 -0.78 -11.84
CA PRO A 123 24.86 0.54 -12.47
C PRO A 123 23.89 1.51 -11.81
N VAL A 124 22.98 1.01 -10.95
CA VAL A 124 22.02 1.86 -10.22
C VAL A 124 22.69 2.40 -8.94
N ALA A 125 23.19 3.63 -9.02
CA ALA A 125 23.79 4.28 -7.85
C ALA A 125 22.76 4.43 -6.71
N ARG A 126 23.20 4.20 -5.48
CA ARG A 126 22.35 4.39 -4.28
C ARG A 126 22.02 5.86 -4.00
N GLY A 127 22.77 6.78 -4.60
CA GLY A 127 22.62 8.23 -4.51
C GLY A 127 23.89 8.93 -4.99
N LEU A 128 23.83 10.26 -5.03
CA LEU A 128 24.99 11.08 -5.36
C LEU A 128 25.75 11.41 -4.06
N PRO A 129 27.09 11.35 -4.04
CA PRO A 129 27.89 11.72 -2.89
C PRO A 129 27.65 13.20 -2.51
N THR A 130 27.57 13.50 -1.23
CA THR A 130 27.46 14.88 -0.73
C THR A 130 28.78 15.35 -0.13
N ARG A 131 28.97 16.67 -0.08
CA ARG A 131 30.18 17.30 0.49
C ARG A 131 30.47 16.86 1.95
N GLY A 132 29.44 16.38 2.68
CA GLY A 132 29.54 15.89 4.07
C GLY A 132 29.85 14.39 4.21
N GLU A 133 30.01 13.65 3.10
CA GLU A 133 30.18 12.18 3.13
C GLU A 133 31.53 11.71 3.69
N ARG A 134 32.53 12.59 3.73
CA ARG A 134 33.82 12.32 4.38
C ARG A 134 33.72 12.09 5.90
N THR A 135 32.64 12.60 6.52
CA THR A 135 32.39 12.51 7.96
C THR A 135 31.21 11.63 8.37
N ARG A 136 30.29 11.29 7.41
CA ARG A 136 29.13 10.44 7.66
C ARG A 136 28.79 9.58 6.45
N PRO A 137 29.31 8.32 6.35
CA PRO A 137 29.22 7.48 5.13
C PRO A 137 27.81 7.01 4.75
N ARG A 138 26.73 7.50 5.34
CA ARG A 138 25.33 7.06 5.13
C ARG A 138 24.39 8.12 4.58
N GLN A 139 24.85 9.32 4.22
CA GLN A 139 24.00 10.39 3.70
C GLN A 139 24.25 10.64 2.21
N THR A 140 23.81 9.72 1.35
CA THR A 140 23.74 9.96 -0.09
C THR A 140 22.45 10.70 -0.44
N VAL A 141 22.51 11.69 -1.34
CA VAL A 141 21.31 12.30 -1.91
C VAL A 141 20.68 11.28 -2.87
N PRO A 142 19.43 10.84 -2.65
CA PRO A 142 18.78 9.89 -3.53
C PRO A 142 18.69 10.46 -4.96
N LEU A 143 18.88 9.60 -5.97
CA LEU A 143 18.80 9.97 -7.39
C LEU A 143 17.46 10.63 -7.75
N VAL A 144 16.39 10.22 -7.07
CA VAL A 144 15.06 10.81 -7.24
C VAL A 144 14.48 11.15 -5.86
N ARG A 145 14.26 12.44 -5.61
CA ARG A 145 13.58 12.92 -4.41
C ARG A 145 12.09 12.63 -4.54
N THR A 146 11.55 11.85 -3.63
CA THR A 146 10.11 11.63 -3.52
C THR A 146 9.53 12.52 -2.42
N PRO A 147 8.56 13.41 -2.73
CA PRO A 147 7.94 14.22 -1.70
C PRO A 147 7.24 13.32 -0.67
N ARG A 148 7.44 13.62 0.60
CA ARG A 148 6.70 13.00 1.70
C ARG A 148 5.35 13.73 1.80
N THR A 149 4.34 13.20 1.13
CA THR A 149 2.97 13.70 1.29
C THR A 149 2.33 13.03 2.49
N LEU A 150 1.65 13.83 3.32
CA LEU A 150 0.84 13.31 4.41
C LEU A 150 -0.28 12.43 3.85
N PRO A 151 -0.66 11.34 4.55
CA PRO A 151 -1.82 10.55 4.19
C PRO A 151 -3.06 11.45 4.15
N ARG A 152 -3.87 11.30 3.10
CA ARG A 152 -5.14 12.00 3.02
C ARG A 152 -6.17 11.23 3.85
N VAL A 153 -6.84 11.95 4.74
CA VAL A 153 -7.86 11.46 5.65
C VAL A 153 -9.20 12.06 5.22
N LEU A 154 -10.27 11.25 5.20
CA LEU A 154 -11.62 11.74 4.93
C LEU A 154 -12.17 12.45 6.18
N SER A 155 -12.85 13.57 5.98
CA SER A 155 -13.61 14.24 7.02
C SER A 155 -14.81 13.38 7.47
N PRO A 156 -15.43 13.68 8.63
CA PRO A 156 -16.68 13.01 9.03
C PRO A 156 -17.78 13.11 7.97
N ASP A 157 -17.95 14.28 7.34
CA ASP A 157 -18.97 14.53 6.32
C ASP A 157 -18.68 13.77 5.03
N GLU A 158 -17.41 13.70 4.58
CA GLU A 158 -16.99 12.89 3.44
C GLU A 158 -17.26 11.40 3.68
N VAL A 159 -17.04 10.90 4.90
CA VAL A 159 -17.35 9.51 5.28
C VAL A 159 -18.87 9.28 5.25
N ALA A 160 -19.66 10.19 5.81
CA ALA A 160 -21.12 10.08 5.81
C ALA A 160 -21.67 10.10 4.37
N ALA A 161 -21.20 11.02 3.53
CA ALA A 161 -21.58 11.11 2.12
C ALA A 161 -21.21 9.85 1.32
N LEU A 162 -19.99 9.29 1.57
CA LEU A 162 -19.58 8.07 0.92
C LEU A 162 -20.44 6.87 1.32
N LEU A 163 -20.74 6.70 2.62
CA LEU A 163 -21.58 5.61 3.12
C LEU A 163 -23.00 5.71 2.57
N ALA A 164 -23.59 6.90 2.55
CA ALA A 164 -24.93 7.16 1.98
C ALA A 164 -24.99 6.87 0.47
N ALA A 165 -23.88 7.01 -0.24
CA ALA A 165 -23.80 6.75 -1.67
C ALA A 165 -23.58 5.26 -2.03
N LEU A 166 -23.38 4.37 -1.06
CA LEU A 166 -23.28 2.93 -1.29
C LEU A 166 -24.68 2.35 -1.59
N ARG A 167 -24.73 1.38 -2.49
CA ARG A 167 -26.00 0.84 -3.00
C ARG A 167 -26.37 -0.53 -2.45
N THR A 168 -25.43 -1.24 -1.88
CA THR A 168 -25.64 -2.63 -1.43
C THR A 168 -25.14 -2.80 0.00
N ARG A 169 -25.75 -3.71 0.74
CA ARG A 169 -25.35 -4.08 2.10
C ARG A 169 -23.94 -4.66 2.13
N ARG A 170 -23.57 -5.42 1.09
CA ARG A 170 -22.20 -5.90 0.89
C ARG A 170 -21.20 -4.75 0.88
N ASP A 171 -21.48 -3.70 0.09
CA ASP A 171 -20.54 -2.58 -0.09
C ASP A 171 -20.43 -1.77 1.20
N ILE A 172 -21.54 -1.62 1.94
CA ILE A 172 -21.52 -1.01 3.28
C ILE A 172 -20.65 -1.81 4.24
N ALA A 173 -20.81 -3.14 4.31
CA ALA A 173 -19.99 -4.00 5.15
C ALA A 173 -18.49 -3.92 4.78
N ILE A 174 -18.15 -3.92 3.49
CA ILE A 174 -16.77 -3.77 3.01
C ILE A 174 -16.16 -2.43 3.46
N VAL A 175 -16.86 -1.32 3.19
CA VAL A 175 -16.37 0.03 3.54
C VAL A 175 -16.26 0.19 5.05
N THR A 176 -17.22 -0.36 5.79
CA THR A 176 -17.21 -0.37 7.26
C THR A 176 -16.02 -1.17 7.81
N ALA A 177 -15.68 -2.32 7.20
CA ALA A 177 -14.49 -3.10 7.58
C ALA A 177 -13.19 -2.28 7.42
N MET A 178 -13.09 -1.48 6.35
CA MET A 178 -11.93 -0.62 6.12
C MET A 178 -11.89 0.59 7.04
N LEU A 179 -13.04 1.24 7.31
CA LEU A 179 -13.14 2.45 8.13
C LEU A 179 -13.04 2.18 9.63
N LEU A 180 -13.47 1.02 10.12
CA LEU A 180 -13.49 0.70 11.54
C LEU A 180 -12.43 -0.32 11.96
N GLY A 181 -12.01 -1.20 11.05
CA GLY A 181 -10.95 -2.20 11.30
C GLY A 181 -9.60 -1.83 10.70
N GLY A 182 -9.57 -0.87 9.77
CA GLY A 182 -8.35 -0.48 9.07
C GLY A 182 -7.78 -1.59 8.17
N LEU A 183 -8.63 -2.47 7.65
CA LEU A 183 -8.22 -3.59 6.80
C LEU A 183 -7.68 -3.09 5.44
N ARG A 184 -6.71 -3.85 4.89
CA ARG A 184 -6.26 -3.65 3.50
C ARG A 184 -7.27 -4.25 2.53
N ARG A 185 -7.31 -3.74 1.29
CA ARG A 185 -8.17 -4.28 0.22
C ARG A 185 -8.06 -5.82 0.09
N CYS A 186 -6.85 -6.35 0.03
CA CYS A 186 -6.65 -7.80 -0.08
C CYS A 186 -7.08 -8.57 1.17
N GLU A 187 -7.00 -7.97 2.35
CA GLU A 187 -7.43 -8.58 3.61
C GLU A 187 -8.97 -8.66 3.68
N VAL A 188 -9.66 -7.61 3.24
CA VAL A 188 -11.13 -7.62 3.16
C VAL A 188 -11.61 -8.65 2.13
N LEU A 189 -11.01 -8.65 0.93
CA LEU A 189 -11.40 -9.57 -0.15
C LEU A 189 -11.06 -11.03 0.14
N GLY A 190 -10.05 -11.29 0.95
CA GLY A 190 -9.64 -12.63 1.37
C GLY A 190 -10.25 -13.08 2.70
N LEU A 191 -11.09 -12.27 3.35
CA LEU A 191 -11.74 -12.62 4.62
C LEU A 191 -12.71 -13.81 4.40
N ARG A 192 -12.57 -14.85 5.22
CA ARG A 192 -13.43 -16.03 5.20
C ARG A 192 -14.49 -15.97 6.28
N LEU A 193 -15.57 -16.71 6.12
CA LEU A 193 -16.64 -16.77 7.12
C LEU A 193 -16.12 -17.28 8.47
N ALA A 194 -15.20 -18.25 8.47
CA ALA A 194 -14.56 -18.78 9.67
C ALA A 194 -13.61 -17.80 10.36
N ASP A 195 -13.18 -16.73 9.68
CA ASP A 195 -12.28 -15.71 10.24
C ASP A 195 -13.03 -14.64 11.05
N VAL A 196 -14.35 -14.69 11.07
CA VAL A 196 -15.23 -13.69 11.71
C VAL A 196 -15.65 -14.17 13.09
N ASP A 197 -15.14 -13.55 14.12
CA ASP A 197 -15.53 -13.80 15.51
C ASP A 197 -16.40 -12.64 16.02
N GLY A 198 -17.72 -12.81 15.92
CA GLY A 198 -18.69 -11.81 16.36
C GLY A 198 -18.75 -11.67 17.89
N ALA A 199 -18.50 -12.74 18.63
CA ALA A 199 -18.55 -12.74 20.09
C ALA A 199 -17.41 -11.90 20.68
N SER A 200 -16.18 -12.10 20.18
CA SER A 200 -15.00 -11.33 20.62
C SER A 200 -14.84 -10.00 19.87
N ARG A 201 -15.69 -9.70 18.90
CA ARG A 201 -15.58 -8.55 17.97
C ARG A 201 -14.21 -8.46 17.31
N GLN A 202 -13.74 -9.60 16.79
CA GLN A 202 -12.44 -9.72 16.15
C GLN A 202 -12.55 -10.36 14.75
N LEU A 203 -11.59 -10.01 13.91
CA LEU A 203 -11.37 -10.64 12.61
C LEU A 203 -9.98 -11.27 12.60
N PHE A 204 -9.88 -12.51 12.15
CA PHE A 204 -8.60 -13.16 11.93
C PHE A 204 -8.11 -12.85 10.49
N ILE A 205 -6.94 -12.27 10.37
CA ILE A 205 -6.31 -11.97 9.08
C ILE A 205 -5.23 -13.01 8.84
N ALA A 206 -5.58 -14.03 8.07
CA ALA A 206 -4.69 -15.15 7.75
C ALA A 206 -3.52 -14.73 6.84
N GLU A 207 -3.77 -13.84 5.87
CA GLU A 207 -2.81 -13.42 4.86
C GLU A 207 -2.50 -11.91 4.90
N GLY A 208 -1.85 -11.45 5.95
CA GLY A 208 -1.32 -10.08 6.01
C GLY A 208 -0.16 -9.85 5.01
N LYS A 209 0.26 -8.58 4.85
CA LYS A 209 1.46 -8.23 4.06
C LYS A 209 2.69 -8.94 4.67
N GLY A 210 3.39 -9.75 3.86
CA GLY A 210 4.53 -10.56 4.31
C GLY A 210 4.13 -11.87 5.01
N GLY A 211 2.90 -12.38 4.83
CA GLY A 211 2.45 -13.66 5.38
C GLY A 211 2.15 -13.64 6.90
N ARG A 212 2.14 -12.47 7.54
CA ARG A 212 1.92 -12.35 8.98
C ARG A 212 0.43 -12.43 9.29
N GLN A 213 0.08 -13.34 10.17
CA GLN A 213 -1.26 -13.48 10.74
C GLN A 213 -1.45 -12.47 11.87
N ARG A 214 -2.68 -12.00 12.05
CA ARG A 214 -3.05 -11.15 13.19
C ARG A 214 -4.54 -11.17 13.45
N ARG A 215 -4.94 -10.85 14.65
CA ARG A 215 -6.32 -10.53 15.00
C ARG A 215 -6.50 -9.01 14.94
N VAL A 216 -7.63 -8.57 14.39
CA VAL A 216 -8.01 -7.17 14.26
C VAL A 216 -9.28 -6.96 15.07
N SER A 217 -9.21 -6.10 16.08
CA SER A 217 -10.41 -5.67 16.81
C SER A 217 -11.21 -4.68 15.96
N ILE A 218 -12.53 -4.82 15.95
CA ILE A 218 -13.41 -3.99 15.13
C ILE A 218 -14.72 -3.67 15.84
N SER A 219 -15.29 -2.51 15.54
CA SER A 219 -16.54 -2.05 16.13
C SER A 219 -17.71 -2.99 15.86
N GLY A 220 -18.65 -3.12 16.80
CA GLY A 220 -19.91 -3.85 16.63
C GLY A 220 -20.73 -3.42 15.42
N ARG A 221 -20.61 -2.15 14.99
CA ARG A 221 -21.28 -1.65 13.78
C ARG A 221 -20.90 -2.42 12.51
N PHE A 222 -19.68 -2.94 12.44
CA PHE A 222 -19.29 -3.80 11.32
C PHE A 222 -20.07 -5.11 11.33
N PHE A 223 -20.23 -5.75 12.49
CA PHE A 223 -20.95 -7.03 12.58
C PHE A 223 -22.44 -6.87 12.26
N THR A 224 -23.06 -5.75 12.65
CA THR A 224 -24.42 -5.43 12.20
C THR A 224 -24.50 -5.33 10.68
N ALA A 225 -23.63 -4.53 10.06
CA ALA A 225 -23.61 -4.39 8.60
C ALA A 225 -23.27 -5.71 7.89
N LEU A 226 -22.43 -6.54 8.50
CA LEU A 226 -22.10 -7.86 7.98
C LEU A 226 -23.31 -8.81 8.06
N ALA A 227 -24.00 -8.86 9.19
CA ALA A 227 -25.21 -9.68 9.35
C ALA A 227 -26.28 -9.29 8.34
N ASP A 228 -26.56 -7.99 8.19
CA ASP A 228 -27.48 -7.48 7.19
C ASP A 228 -27.14 -7.96 5.76
N TYR A 229 -25.85 -7.97 5.42
CA TYR A 229 -25.40 -8.49 4.13
C TYR A 229 -25.57 -9.99 4.00
N LEU A 230 -25.17 -10.76 5.02
CA LEU A 230 -25.21 -12.23 5.00
C LEU A 230 -26.65 -12.73 4.93
N ASP A 231 -27.57 -12.13 5.68
CA ASP A 231 -28.93 -12.59 5.82
C ASP A 231 -29.81 -12.24 4.61
N SER A 232 -29.58 -11.06 4.00
CA SER A 232 -30.54 -10.54 3.03
C SER A 232 -30.02 -10.36 1.62
N GLU A 233 -28.69 -10.36 1.41
CA GLU A 233 -28.13 -9.99 0.10
C GLU A 233 -27.08 -10.98 -0.43
N ARG A 234 -26.36 -11.70 0.45
CA ARG A 234 -25.33 -12.64 0.03
C ARG A 234 -25.96 -13.83 -0.69
N PRO A 235 -25.64 -14.07 -1.99
CA PRO A 235 -26.12 -15.25 -2.68
C PRO A 235 -25.44 -16.52 -2.17
N ASP A 236 -26.07 -17.67 -2.42
CA ASP A 236 -25.43 -18.94 -2.23
C ASP A 236 -24.12 -19.00 -3.02
N SER A 237 -23.10 -19.58 -2.40
CA SER A 237 -21.75 -19.62 -2.92
C SER A 237 -21.00 -20.84 -2.42
N ASP A 238 -20.31 -21.53 -3.34
CA ASP A 238 -19.39 -22.64 -3.02
C ASP A 238 -18.06 -22.12 -2.40
N HIS A 239 -17.93 -20.81 -2.27
CA HIS A 239 -16.74 -20.18 -1.69
C HIS A 239 -16.99 -19.76 -0.24
N ASP A 240 -16.01 -20.00 0.60
CA ASP A 240 -15.99 -19.64 2.02
C ASP A 240 -15.65 -18.15 2.28
N VAL A 241 -15.28 -17.40 1.23
CA VAL A 241 -15.03 -15.95 1.38
C VAL A 241 -16.29 -15.17 1.71
N VAL A 242 -16.16 -14.18 2.57
CA VAL A 242 -17.29 -13.37 3.01
C VAL A 242 -17.91 -12.60 1.84
N PHE A 243 -17.10 -11.90 1.05
CA PHE A 243 -17.59 -10.97 0.04
C PHE A 243 -17.56 -11.55 -1.36
N VAL A 244 -18.75 -11.70 -1.93
CA VAL A 244 -18.96 -12.31 -3.26
C VAL A 244 -19.66 -11.34 -4.22
N VAL A 245 -19.63 -11.67 -5.51
CA VAL A 245 -20.31 -10.91 -6.56
C VAL A 245 -21.83 -11.16 -6.45
N LEU A 246 -22.63 -10.09 -6.45
CA LEU A 246 -24.08 -10.16 -6.21
C LEU A 246 -24.90 -10.45 -7.46
N LYS A 247 -24.45 -10.04 -8.65
CA LYS A 247 -25.22 -10.06 -9.89
C LYS A 247 -24.37 -10.50 -11.08
N GLY A 248 -25.06 -10.92 -12.15
CA GLY A 248 -24.46 -11.28 -13.45
C GLY A 248 -23.83 -12.68 -13.47
N PRO A 249 -23.05 -13.00 -14.52
CA PRO A 249 -22.53 -14.35 -14.77
C PRO A 249 -21.54 -14.86 -13.70
N ARG A 250 -21.02 -13.96 -12.87
CA ARG A 250 -20.08 -14.27 -11.77
C ARG A 250 -20.74 -14.23 -10.39
N ARG A 251 -22.09 -14.23 -10.33
CA ARG A 251 -22.82 -14.23 -9.04
C ARG A 251 -22.34 -15.37 -8.15
N GLY A 252 -22.08 -15.09 -6.88
CA GLY A 252 -21.56 -16.05 -5.90
C GLY A 252 -20.04 -16.28 -5.96
N ARG A 253 -19.32 -15.81 -6.98
CA ARG A 253 -17.86 -15.89 -7.02
C ARG A 253 -17.20 -14.81 -6.18
N PRO A 254 -15.96 -15.02 -5.67
CA PRO A 254 -15.23 -14.03 -4.90
C PRO A 254 -15.17 -12.66 -5.59
N LEU A 255 -15.41 -11.60 -4.84
CA LEU A 255 -15.28 -10.22 -5.35
C LEU A 255 -13.82 -9.93 -5.66
N THR A 256 -13.57 -9.37 -6.85
CA THR A 256 -12.20 -9.03 -7.29
C THR A 256 -11.77 -7.63 -6.82
N ALA A 257 -10.46 -7.38 -6.84
CA ALA A 257 -9.91 -6.06 -6.54
C ALA A 257 -10.45 -4.98 -7.49
N ALA A 258 -10.55 -5.30 -8.79
CA ALA A 258 -11.12 -4.39 -9.79
C ALA A 258 -12.60 -4.10 -9.51
N GLY A 259 -13.39 -5.13 -9.18
CA GLY A 259 -14.80 -4.95 -8.83
C GLY A 259 -15.00 -4.06 -7.59
N LEU A 260 -14.13 -4.18 -6.58
CA LEU A 260 -14.19 -3.29 -5.41
C LEU A 260 -13.77 -1.85 -5.77
N ASP A 261 -12.75 -1.69 -6.62
CA ASP A 261 -12.32 -0.37 -7.09
C ASP A 261 -13.46 0.33 -7.88
N GLU A 262 -14.22 -0.41 -8.71
CA GLU A 262 -15.40 0.08 -9.43
C GLU A 262 -16.54 0.49 -8.47
N VAL A 263 -16.81 -0.32 -7.44
CA VAL A 263 -17.81 0.02 -6.39
C VAL A 263 -17.47 1.35 -5.73
N LEU A 264 -16.21 1.51 -5.29
CA LEU A 264 -15.76 2.75 -4.65
C LEU A 264 -15.73 3.94 -5.63
N ALA A 265 -15.35 3.73 -6.89
CA ALA A 265 -15.39 4.78 -7.91
C ALA A 265 -16.81 5.26 -8.15
N GLY A 266 -17.77 4.35 -8.28
CA GLY A 266 -19.18 4.68 -8.42
C GLY A 266 -19.76 5.37 -7.19
N ALA A 267 -19.41 4.94 -5.98
CA ALA A 267 -19.86 5.61 -4.75
C ALA A 267 -19.31 7.04 -4.64
N ARG A 268 -18.01 7.23 -4.91
CA ARG A 268 -17.38 8.57 -4.94
C ARG A 268 -18.05 9.50 -5.94
N SER A 269 -18.28 9.02 -7.15
CA SER A 269 -18.95 9.81 -8.19
C SER A 269 -20.34 10.28 -7.73
N ARG A 270 -21.14 9.39 -7.12
CA ARG A 270 -22.47 9.76 -6.59
C ARG A 270 -22.43 10.73 -5.42
N ALA A 271 -21.40 10.61 -4.57
CA ALA A 271 -21.18 11.47 -3.43
C ALA A 271 -20.50 12.81 -3.80
N GLY A 272 -20.10 13.03 -5.05
CA GLY A 272 -19.33 14.20 -5.46
C GLY A 272 -17.92 14.25 -4.87
N LEU A 273 -17.35 13.09 -4.49
CA LEU A 273 -16.08 13.00 -3.81
C LEU A 273 -14.95 12.63 -4.80
N THR A 274 -13.81 13.31 -4.68
CA THR A 274 -12.57 12.95 -5.36
C THR A 274 -11.75 11.92 -4.58
N ARG A 275 -12.13 11.65 -3.31
CA ARG A 275 -11.45 10.79 -2.34
C ARG A 275 -12.34 9.62 -1.90
N GLY A 276 -11.75 8.63 -1.21
CA GLY A 276 -12.46 7.44 -0.72
C GLY A 276 -12.01 6.17 -1.40
N THR A 277 -10.72 6.06 -1.73
CA THR A 277 -10.09 4.80 -2.16
C THR A 277 -9.90 3.86 -0.97
N CYS A 278 -9.73 2.55 -1.22
CA CYS A 278 -9.44 1.58 -0.17
C CYS A 278 -8.29 2.01 0.77
N HIS A 279 -7.27 2.66 0.20
CA HIS A 279 -6.12 3.09 0.98
C HIS A 279 -6.45 4.29 1.86
N GLU A 280 -7.21 5.25 1.35
CA GLU A 280 -7.65 6.44 2.11
C GLU A 280 -8.64 6.05 3.22
N LEU A 281 -9.55 5.09 3.00
CA LEU A 281 -10.43 4.55 4.05
C LEU A 281 -9.63 3.97 5.22
N ARG A 282 -8.63 3.14 4.90
CA ARG A 282 -7.74 2.58 5.91
C ARG A 282 -6.92 3.67 6.62
N HIS A 283 -6.38 4.65 5.90
CA HIS A 283 -5.66 5.78 6.51
C HIS A 283 -6.57 6.56 7.46
N THR A 284 -7.79 6.83 7.05
CA THR A 284 -8.82 7.49 7.88
C THR A 284 -9.04 6.71 9.19
N CYS A 285 -9.19 5.39 9.12
CA CYS A 285 -9.31 4.55 10.32
C CYS A 285 -8.13 4.71 11.26
N LEU A 286 -6.91 4.49 10.76
CA LEU A 286 -5.71 4.46 11.60
C LEU A 286 -5.38 5.83 12.19
N THR A 287 -5.63 6.91 11.44
CA THR A 287 -5.47 8.29 11.93
C THR A 287 -6.48 8.57 13.05
N ARG A 288 -7.76 8.25 12.85
CA ARG A 288 -8.81 8.45 13.87
C ARG A 288 -8.58 7.63 15.13
N LEU A 289 -8.11 6.39 15.01
CA LEU A 289 -7.74 5.58 16.18
C LEU A 289 -6.61 6.25 16.97
N ARG A 290 -5.64 6.82 16.28
CA ARG A 290 -4.55 7.56 16.92
C ARG A 290 -5.03 8.85 17.57
N GLU A 291 -5.85 9.63 16.88
CA GLU A 291 -6.48 10.86 17.40
C GLU A 291 -7.35 10.58 18.63
N ALA A 292 -8.02 9.43 18.67
CA ALA A 292 -8.80 8.96 19.81
C ALA A 292 -7.93 8.45 20.98
N GLY A 293 -6.59 8.53 20.90
CA GLY A 293 -5.69 8.21 21.99
C GLY A 293 -5.07 6.80 21.94
N MET A 294 -5.36 5.99 20.92
CA MET A 294 -4.71 4.68 20.78
C MET A 294 -3.20 4.84 20.64
N SER A 295 -2.38 4.06 21.35
CA SER A 295 -0.93 4.17 21.29
C SER A 295 -0.39 3.84 19.88
N LEU A 296 0.80 4.35 19.54
CA LEU A 296 1.38 4.13 18.19
C LEU A 296 1.65 2.63 17.95
N GLU A 297 2.09 1.92 18.98
CA GLU A 297 2.36 0.48 18.95
C GLU A 297 1.07 -0.31 18.73
N ALA A 298 -0.02 0.09 19.40
CA ALA A 298 -1.33 -0.53 19.23
C ALA A 298 -1.89 -0.27 17.81
N VAL A 299 -1.74 0.94 17.27
CA VAL A 299 -2.08 1.27 15.87
C VAL A 299 -1.21 0.46 14.90
N GLN A 300 0.08 0.27 15.21
CA GLN A 300 0.98 -0.57 14.40
C GLN A 300 0.51 -2.03 14.38
N ALA A 301 0.17 -2.59 15.52
CA ALA A 301 -0.33 -3.96 15.65
C ALA A 301 -1.66 -4.12 14.90
N GLN A 302 -2.62 -3.22 15.11
CA GLN A 302 -3.91 -3.17 14.40
C GLN A 302 -3.71 -3.11 12.88
N ALA A 303 -2.83 -2.23 12.42
CA ALA A 303 -2.50 -2.07 11.02
C ALA A 303 -1.72 -3.25 10.42
N GLY A 304 -1.00 -4.02 11.23
CA GLY A 304 -0.07 -5.04 10.76
C GLY A 304 1.07 -4.41 9.92
N HIS A 305 1.68 -3.33 10.43
CA HIS A 305 2.86 -2.73 9.83
C HIS A 305 4.11 -3.45 10.32
N ALA A 306 4.94 -3.91 9.39
CA ALA A 306 6.20 -4.60 9.71
C ALA A 306 7.24 -3.65 10.33
N SER A 307 7.14 -2.35 10.06
CA SER A 307 8.03 -1.31 10.56
C SER A 307 7.22 -0.17 11.19
N ILE A 308 7.71 0.35 12.31
CA ILE A 308 7.18 1.54 13.01
C ILE A 308 7.25 2.78 12.12
N GLU A 309 8.23 2.85 11.20
CA GLU A 309 8.38 3.96 10.24
C GLU A 309 7.11 4.15 9.39
N THR A 310 6.43 3.05 9.02
CA THR A 310 5.16 3.13 8.29
C THR A 310 4.04 3.70 9.16
N THR A 311 4.11 3.49 10.48
CA THR A 311 3.13 3.97 11.45
C THR A 311 3.44 5.42 11.86
N ARG A 312 4.70 5.84 11.79
CA ARG A 312 5.12 7.23 12.05
C ARG A 312 4.47 8.26 11.12
N LEU A 313 3.97 7.85 9.96
CA LEU A 313 3.16 8.71 9.10
C LEU A 313 1.90 9.25 9.80
N TYR A 314 1.42 8.54 10.84
CA TYR A 314 0.28 8.96 11.66
C TYR A 314 0.68 9.83 12.87
N LEU A 315 1.98 10.15 13.02
CA LEU A 315 2.47 11.11 14.03
C LEU A 315 2.28 12.58 13.61
N HIS A 316 2.02 12.83 12.33
CA HIS A 316 1.66 14.17 11.85
C HIS A 316 0.19 14.45 12.17
N LEU A 317 -0.11 14.47 13.45
CA LEU A 317 -1.40 14.83 14.01
C LEU A 317 -1.55 16.34 13.97
N THR A 318 -2.78 16.82 13.95
CA THR A 318 -3.07 18.25 13.98
C THR A 318 -2.43 18.89 15.21
N ASP A 319 -2.02 20.16 15.10
CA ASP A 319 -1.47 20.92 16.23
C ASP A 319 -2.43 20.93 17.44
N ASP A 320 -3.74 20.89 17.17
CA ASP A 320 -4.78 20.79 18.20
C ASP A 320 -4.72 19.47 18.98
N TRP A 321 -4.43 18.36 18.32
CA TRP A 321 -4.26 17.07 19.00
C TRP A 321 -3.02 17.09 19.91
N LEU A 322 -1.89 17.61 19.43
CA LEU A 322 -0.66 17.74 20.21
C LEU A 322 -0.88 18.63 21.43
N ALA A 323 -1.53 19.77 21.24
CA ALA A 323 -1.91 20.68 22.33
C ALA A 323 -2.87 19.99 23.34
N GLY A 324 -3.80 19.18 22.85
CA GLY A 324 -4.68 18.39 23.71
C GLY A 324 -3.97 17.29 24.51
N GLN A 325 -2.98 16.61 23.90
CA GLN A 325 -2.12 15.64 24.61
C GLN A 325 -1.27 16.33 25.69
N TYR A 326 -0.67 17.46 25.33
CA TYR A 326 0.16 18.25 26.27
C TYR A 326 -0.68 18.69 27.47
N ARG A 327 -1.86 19.27 27.27
CA ARG A 327 -2.75 19.70 28.35
C ARG A 327 -3.09 18.54 29.28
N ARG A 328 -3.50 17.38 28.75
CA ARG A 328 -3.80 16.18 29.58
C ARG A 328 -2.59 15.71 30.38
N ALA A 329 -1.39 15.74 29.77
CA ALA A 329 -0.17 15.36 30.49
C ALA A 329 0.18 16.33 31.59
N VAL A 330 0.06 17.64 31.35
CA VAL A 330 0.31 18.69 32.36
C VAL A 330 -0.71 18.60 33.49
N GLU A 331 -2.01 18.47 33.20
CA GLU A 331 -3.06 18.29 34.21
C GLU A 331 -2.77 17.07 35.10
N ALA A 332 -2.30 15.95 34.55
CA ALA A 332 -1.92 14.78 35.33
C ALA A 332 -0.68 15.02 36.19
N ILE A 333 0.32 15.75 35.70
CA ILE A 333 1.52 16.13 36.46
C ILE A 333 1.14 17.10 37.57
N ASP A 334 0.34 18.11 37.29
CA ASP A 334 -0.11 19.11 38.27
C ASP A 334 -0.94 18.46 39.38
N ALA A 335 -1.84 17.53 39.00
CA ALA A 335 -2.61 16.75 39.98
C ALA A 335 -1.70 15.94 40.94
N GLN A 336 -0.63 15.33 40.39
CA GLN A 336 0.32 14.58 41.19
C GLN A 336 1.17 15.49 42.08
N MET A 337 1.61 16.64 41.57
CA MET A 337 2.33 17.66 42.38
C MET A 337 1.48 18.20 43.54
N LEU A 338 0.18 18.40 43.32
CA LEU A 338 -0.74 18.85 44.38
C LEU A 338 -0.98 17.79 45.45
N ILE A 339 -0.90 16.49 45.09
CA ILE A 339 -0.95 15.39 46.05
C ILE A 339 0.32 15.36 46.91
N ASP A 340 1.50 15.52 46.26
CA ASP A 340 2.81 15.47 46.93
C ASP A 340 3.11 16.74 47.71
N HIS A 341 2.52 17.90 47.33
CA HIS A 341 2.74 19.22 47.92
C HIS A 341 1.43 20.02 48.09
N PRO A 342 0.58 19.66 49.08
CA PRO A 342 -0.74 20.28 49.26
C PRO A 342 -0.72 21.80 49.56
N HIS A 343 0.44 22.35 49.94
CA HIS A 343 0.64 23.77 50.21
C HIS A 343 0.84 24.65 48.93
N LEU A 344 0.97 24.03 47.77
CA LEU A 344 1.10 24.76 46.50
C LEU A 344 -0.27 25.12 45.85
N GLN A 345 -1.38 24.93 46.58
CA GLN A 345 -2.68 25.43 46.09
C GLN A 345 -2.64 26.95 46.03
N VAL A 346 -2.43 27.50 44.85
CA VAL A 346 -2.52 28.94 44.59
C VAL A 346 -3.96 29.38 44.84
N GLY A 347 -4.14 30.27 45.81
CA GLY A 347 -5.46 30.81 46.15
C GLY A 347 -6.15 31.43 44.91
N ARG A 348 -7.45 31.19 44.86
CA ARG A 348 -8.35 31.78 43.85
C ARG A 348 -8.38 33.32 44.00
#